data_4080658587f6105133d4dc3f731019ae
#
_entry.id   4080658587f6105133d4dc3f731019ae
#
_cell.length_a   1.000
_cell.length_b   1.000
_cell.length_c   1.000
_cell.angle_alpha   90.00
_cell.angle_beta   90.00
_cell.angle_gamma   90.00
#
_symmetry.space_group_name_H-M   'P 1'
#
loop_
_entity.id
_entity.type
_entity.pdbx_description
1 polymer ?
#
loop_
_entity_poly.entity_id
_entity_poly.type
_entity_poly.pdbx_seq_one_letter_code
_entity_poly.pdbx_strand_id
1 'polypeptide(L)'
;MGSSHHHHHHSGIDGISSNESNIKIGAAANASHPGGVAAVSVQAAGAPYNAFTGFSSLKGLAQAFAAQGTSNTNVTVGSKTFNISHIPVSAMPPSHSALGNFNFGQVGTQEVYFGEWWKAGDTPASASHTVYYAGDNTNTTVPTAGTATYTVAGINGSGSNLLSGTFTANYGAGTLEGTLTGTGTAVSSLSLDGVAFNPGTAAFAGLATANGTAGIDNSGVVQGQFFGANASALAGIAQFDNVSYNTAFGGAKN
;
A
#
# COMPACT_ATOMS: atom_id res chain seq x y z
N MET A 1 -4.53 -22.23 2.55
CA MET A 1 -3.87 -21.85 1.29
C MET A 1 -3.47 -20.40 1.41
N GLY A 2 -2.18 -20.18 1.38
CA GLY A 2 -1.64 -18.88 1.68
C GLY A 2 -1.97 -17.83 0.63
N SER A 3 -1.76 -16.61 1.02
CA SER A 3 -1.84 -15.41 0.22
C SER A 3 -0.87 -15.40 -0.97
N SER A 4 0.01 -16.39 -1.07
CA SER A 4 1.04 -16.46 -2.11
C SER A 4 0.49 -16.39 -3.54
N HIS A 5 -0.74 -16.87 -3.77
CA HIS A 5 -1.36 -16.80 -5.10
C HIS A 5 -1.86 -15.39 -5.46
N HIS A 6 -1.84 -14.44 -4.53
CA HIS A 6 -2.12 -13.03 -4.81
C HIS A 6 -0.86 -12.22 -5.13
N HIS A 7 0.32 -12.80 -4.97
CA HIS A 7 1.57 -12.15 -5.34
C HIS A 7 1.78 -12.20 -6.84
N HIS A 8 2.18 -11.07 -7.42
CA HIS A 8 2.50 -10.94 -8.82
C HIS A 8 4.00 -10.68 -9.00
N HIS A 9 4.69 -11.61 -9.65
CA HIS A 9 6.12 -11.53 -9.92
C HIS A 9 6.35 -11.13 -11.38
N HIS A 10 6.39 -9.81 -11.66
CA HIS A 10 6.63 -9.26 -12.99
C HIS A 10 7.87 -8.38 -12.97
N SER A 11 8.97 -8.84 -13.62
CA SER A 11 10.18 -8.02 -13.83
C SER A 11 10.74 -7.42 -12.52
N GLY A 12 10.72 -8.17 -11.44
CA GLY A 12 11.14 -7.71 -10.11
C GLY A 12 10.05 -6.99 -9.32
N ILE A 13 8.87 -6.76 -9.90
CA ILE A 13 7.74 -6.15 -9.20
C ILE A 13 6.91 -7.21 -8.50
N ASP A 14 6.59 -6.94 -7.26
CA ASP A 14 5.81 -7.79 -6.39
C ASP A 14 4.83 -6.96 -5.58
N GLY A 15 3.69 -7.52 -5.25
CA GLY A 15 2.67 -6.83 -4.48
C GLY A 15 1.38 -7.60 -4.36
N ILE A 16 0.44 -7.03 -3.61
CA ILE A 16 -0.88 -7.60 -3.36
C ILE A 16 -1.92 -6.50 -3.45
N SER A 17 -3.07 -6.86 -3.99
CA SER A 17 -4.30 -6.05 -3.94
C SER A 17 -5.36 -6.81 -3.15
N SER A 18 -6.11 -6.10 -2.33
CA SER A 18 -7.23 -6.71 -1.57
C SER A 18 -8.39 -7.14 -2.47
N ASN A 19 -8.46 -6.63 -3.69
CA ASN A 19 -9.46 -7.02 -4.68
C ASN A 19 -8.91 -6.85 -6.10
N GLU A 20 -8.51 -7.96 -6.70
CA GLU A 20 -7.96 -7.97 -8.07
C GLU A 20 -8.98 -7.67 -9.16
N SER A 21 -10.28 -7.77 -8.84
CA SER A 21 -11.33 -7.30 -9.75
C SER A 21 -11.36 -5.78 -9.87
N ASN A 22 -10.74 -5.07 -8.95
CA ASN A 22 -10.63 -3.61 -8.96
C ASN A 22 -9.23 -3.14 -9.34
N ILE A 23 -8.22 -3.65 -8.66
CA ILE A 23 -6.81 -3.24 -8.85
C ILE A 23 -5.95 -4.49 -9.01
N LYS A 24 -5.15 -4.53 -10.06
CA LYS A 24 -4.05 -5.49 -10.23
C LYS A 24 -2.71 -4.82 -10.07
N ILE A 25 -1.76 -5.55 -9.54
CA ILE A 25 -0.37 -5.13 -9.38
C ILE A 25 0.47 -5.74 -10.48
N GLY A 26 1.41 -4.97 -11.01
CA GLY A 26 2.33 -5.43 -12.04
C GLY A 26 3.44 -4.45 -12.31
N ALA A 27 4.16 -4.68 -13.39
CA ALA A 27 5.20 -3.78 -13.87
C ALA A 27 4.63 -2.84 -14.93
N ALA A 28 5.09 -1.59 -14.94
CA ALA A 28 4.75 -0.65 -16.01
C ALA A 28 5.23 -1.19 -17.35
N ALA A 29 4.31 -1.22 -18.33
CA ALA A 29 4.58 -1.80 -19.65
C ALA A 29 5.56 -0.96 -20.49
N ASN A 30 5.85 0.27 -20.08
CA ASN A 30 6.64 1.21 -20.85
C ASN A 30 7.69 1.89 -19.95
N ALA A 31 8.96 1.65 -20.28
CA ALA A 31 10.11 2.26 -19.62
C ALA A 31 10.20 3.79 -19.77
N SER A 32 9.34 4.42 -20.56
CA SER A 32 9.28 5.87 -20.72
C SER A 32 8.58 6.61 -19.57
N HIS A 33 7.99 5.87 -18.60
CA HIS A 33 7.50 6.50 -17.36
C HIS A 33 8.68 6.85 -16.47
N PRO A 34 8.87 8.13 -16.09
CA PRO A 34 10.11 8.56 -15.45
C PRO A 34 10.35 7.79 -14.15
N GLY A 35 11.29 6.87 -14.19
CA GLY A 35 11.89 6.20 -13.06
C GLY A 35 11.03 5.24 -12.26
N GLY A 36 9.81 4.90 -12.69
CA GLY A 36 8.93 4.04 -11.93
C GLY A 36 8.53 2.79 -12.71
N VAL A 37 8.73 1.62 -12.08
CA VAL A 37 8.33 0.32 -12.65
C VAL A 37 7.19 -0.34 -11.88
N ALA A 38 7.05 -0.06 -10.58
CA ALA A 38 5.91 -0.54 -9.80
C ALA A 38 4.61 0.13 -10.28
N ALA A 39 3.62 -0.66 -10.61
CA ALA A 39 2.46 -0.20 -11.33
C ALA A 39 1.16 -0.88 -10.88
N VAL A 40 0.06 -0.20 -11.16
CA VAL A 40 -1.28 -0.73 -10.95
C VAL A 40 -2.09 -0.64 -12.24
N SER A 41 -3.07 -1.52 -12.37
CA SER A 41 -4.06 -1.50 -13.45
C SER A 41 -5.45 -1.49 -12.84
N VAL A 42 -6.27 -0.50 -13.24
CA VAL A 42 -7.67 -0.38 -12.80
C VAL A 42 -8.54 -1.27 -13.66
N GLN A 43 -9.06 -2.34 -13.07
CA GLN A 43 -9.88 -3.32 -13.77
C GLN A 43 -11.35 -2.93 -13.85
N ALA A 44 -11.83 -2.15 -12.87
CA ALA A 44 -13.21 -1.71 -12.78
C ALA A 44 -13.54 -0.54 -13.72
N ALA A 45 -12.56 0.00 -14.46
CA ALA A 45 -12.77 1.03 -15.46
C ALA A 45 -13.57 0.45 -16.65
N GLY A 46 -14.71 1.06 -16.94
CA GLY A 46 -15.53 0.67 -18.07
C GLY A 46 -15.09 1.32 -19.39
N ALA A 47 -15.73 0.94 -20.50
CA ALA A 47 -15.53 1.62 -21.76
C ALA A 47 -15.85 3.12 -21.64
N PRO A 48 -15.11 4.04 -22.29
CA PRO A 48 -14.07 3.83 -23.28
C PRO A 48 -12.67 3.61 -22.70
N TYR A 49 -12.56 3.34 -21.41
CA TYR A 49 -11.28 3.29 -20.66
C TYR A 49 -10.61 1.92 -20.68
N ASN A 50 -11.05 1.01 -21.53
CA ASN A 50 -10.41 -0.28 -21.74
C ASN A 50 -8.92 -0.14 -22.12
N ALA A 51 -8.53 1.02 -22.65
CA ALA A 51 -7.13 1.35 -22.92
C ALA A 51 -6.30 1.52 -21.64
N PHE A 52 -6.93 1.71 -20.49
CA PHE A 52 -6.28 1.80 -19.18
C PHE A 52 -6.23 0.46 -18.45
N THR A 53 -6.57 -0.65 -19.10
CA THR A 53 -6.31 -2.00 -18.58
C THR A 53 -4.82 -2.33 -18.56
N GLY A 54 -3.97 -1.50 -19.17
CA GLY A 54 -2.52 -1.54 -19.02
C GLY A 54 -2.07 -1.04 -17.63
N PHE A 55 -0.85 -1.42 -17.25
CA PHE A 55 -0.27 -1.03 -15.99
C PHE A 55 0.31 0.38 -16.05
N SER A 56 -0.14 1.25 -15.13
CA SER A 56 0.37 2.61 -14.98
C SER A 56 1.33 2.68 -13.80
N SER A 57 2.53 3.22 -14.04
CA SER A 57 3.54 3.44 -13.01
C SER A 57 2.95 4.35 -11.92
N LEU A 58 3.10 3.96 -10.65
CA LEU A 58 2.64 4.76 -9.53
C LEU A 58 3.40 6.09 -9.44
N LYS A 59 4.71 6.06 -9.69
CA LYS A 59 5.48 7.30 -9.77
C LYS A 59 5.01 8.20 -10.90
N GLY A 60 4.68 7.62 -12.05
CA GLY A 60 4.11 8.35 -13.17
C GLY A 60 2.76 8.97 -12.83
N LEU A 61 1.88 8.24 -12.14
CA LEU A 61 0.60 8.77 -11.65
C LEU A 61 0.81 9.94 -10.68
N ALA A 62 1.76 9.84 -9.77
CA ALA A 62 2.08 10.92 -8.83
C ALA A 62 2.52 12.21 -9.53
N GLN A 63 3.11 12.12 -10.70
CA GLN A 63 3.64 13.25 -11.47
C GLN A 63 2.67 13.76 -12.55
N ALA A 64 1.76 12.91 -13.03
CA ALA A 64 0.93 13.20 -14.20
C ALA A 64 -0.23 14.17 -13.92
N PHE A 65 -0.73 14.21 -12.70
CA PHE A 65 -1.90 15.00 -12.34
C PHE A 65 -1.49 16.21 -11.51
N ALA A 66 -1.31 17.36 -12.14
CA ALA A 66 -1.02 18.64 -11.49
C ALA A 66 -2.27 19.53 -11.47
N ALA A 67 -3.47 18.94 -11.35
CA ALA A 67 -4.73 19.66 -11.36
C ALA A 67 -5.16 20.06 -9.94
N GLN A 68 -6.06 21.03 -9.85
CA GLN A 68 -6.65 21.46 -8.59
C GLN A 68 -7.37 20.27 -7.91
N GLY A 69 -7.12 20.08 -6.62
CA GLY A 69 -7.67 18.98 -5.84
C GLY A 69 -6.75 17.77 -5.72
N THR A 70 -5.66 17.72 -6.49
CA THR A 70 -4.58 16.75 -6.27
C THR A 70 -3.57 17.29 -5.27
N SER A 71 -2.85 16.38 -4.62
CA SER A 71 -1.67 16.72 -3.84
C SER A 71 -0.59 15.66 -4.00
N ASN A 72 0.66 16.11 -3.91
CA ASN A 72 1.83 15.26 -3.82
C ASN A 72 2.79 15.95 -2.86
N THR A 73 2.93 15.40 -1.66
CA THR A 73 3.68 16.03 -0.58
C THR A 73 4.61 15.03 0.09
N ASN A 74 5.77 15.51 0.51
CA ASN A 74 6.65 14.75 1.38
C ASN A 74 6.20 14.94 2.82
N VAL A 75 5.91 13.83 3.49
CA VAL A 75 5.49 13.79 4.89
C VAL A 75 6.59 13.12 5.71
N THR A 76 7.04 13.78 6.76
CA THR A 76 8.01 13.23 7.68
C THR A 76 7.29 12.55 8.85
N VAL A 77 7.62 11.28 9.09
CA VAL A 77 7.19 10.51 10.25
C VAL A 77 8.46 10.07 10.97
N GLY A 78 8.67 10.57 12.19
CA GLY A 78 9.96 10.38 12.85
C GLY A 78 11.11 10.94 12.01
N SER A 79 12.10 10.13 11.69
CA SER A 79 13.22 10.48 10.81
C SER A 79 13.04 10.06 9.35
N LYS A 80 11.88 9.48 9.00
CA LYS A 80 11.63 8.92 7.68
C LYS A 80 10.69 9.80 6.89
N THR A 81 10.88 9.81 5.57
CA THR A 81 10.07 10.60 4.64
C THR A 81 9.27 9.67 3.74
N PHE A 82 7.99 10.02 3.58
CA PHE A 82 7.07 9.36 2.66
C PHE A 82 6.55 10.38 1.67
N ASN A 83 6.52 10.04 0.40
CA ASN A 83 5.88 10.88 -0.61
C ASN A 83 4.44 10.44 -0.78
N ILE A 84 3.50 11.29 -0.41
CA ILE A 84 2.06 10.97 -0.39
C ILE A 84 1.36 11.67 -1.54
N SER A 85 0.63 10.89 -2.32
CA SER A 85 -0.18 11.37 -3.44
C SER A 85 -1.66 11.18 -3.15
N HIS A 86 -2.43 12.22 -3.43
CA HIS A 86 -3.89 12.21 -3.41
C HIS A 86 -4.40 12.61 -4.79
N ILE A 87 -5.10 11.71 -5.46
CA ILE A 87 -5.62 11.92 -6.82
C ILE A 87 -7.11 11.57 -6.82
N PRO A 88 -7.99 12.52 -6.50
CA PRO A 88 -9.43 12.30 -6.52
C PRO A 88 -9.97 12.34 -7.94
N VAL A 89 -11.10 11.69 -8.17
CA VAL A 89 -11.82 11.72 -9.45
C VAL A 89 -12.08 13.15 -9.91
N SER A 90 -12.42 14.06 -8.99
CA SER A 90 -12.70 15.46 -9.30
C SER A 90 -11.52 16.20 -9.95
N ALA A 91 -10.31 15.71 -9.77
CA ALA A 91 -9.10 16.29 -10.38
C ALA A 91 -8.80 15.74 -11.77
N MET A 92 -9.52 14.70 -12.19
CA MET A 92 -9.32 14.08 -13.50
C MET A 92 -10.17 14.78 -14.56
N PRO A 93 -9.71 14.82 -15.82
CA PRO A 93 -10.59 15.21 -16.94
C PRO A 93 -11.84 14.33 -16.94
N PRO A 94 -13.04 14.85 -17.31
CA PRO A 94 -14.28 14.06 -17.33
C PRO A 94 -14.15 12.76 -18.11
N SER A 95 -13.33 12.75 -19.16
CA SER A 95 -13.04 11.57 -19.95
C SER A 95 -12.26 10.48 -19.19
N HIS A 96 -11.65 10.78 -18.05
CA HIS A 96 -10.85 9.86 -17.23
C HIS A 96 -11.47 9.55 -15.87
N SER A 97 -12.69 10.02 -15.61
CA SER A 97 -13.34 9.87 -14.29
C SER A 97 -13.54 8.41 -13.87
N ALA A 98 -13.64 7.48 -14.82
CA ALA A 98 -13.76 6.06 -14.54
C ALA A 98 -12.52 5.43 -13.88
N LEU A 99 -11.37 6.11 -13.90
CA LEU A 99 -10.17 5.64 -13.21
C LEU A 99 -10.35 5.57 -11.69
N GLY A 100 -11.29 6.31 -11.11
CA GLY A 100 -11.54 6.29 -9.67
C GLY A 100 -10.60 7.18 -8.87
N ASN A 101 -10.60 6.98 -7.56
CA ASN A 101 -9.86 7.79 -6.60
C ASN A 101 -8.65 7.04 -6.08
N PHE A 102 -7.52 7.73 -5.95
CA PHE A 102 -6.27 7.17 -5.46
C PHE A 102 -5.73 7.96 -4.28
N ASN A 103 -5.28 7.25 -3.25
CA ASN A 103 -4.32 7.74 -2.27
C ASN A 103 -3.19 6.72 -2.20
N PHE A 104 -1.94 7.15 -2.32
CA PHE A 104 -0.82 6.24 -2.15
C PHE A 104 0.43 6.95 -1.66
N GLY A 105 1.31 6.19 -1.04
CA GLY A 105 2.58 6.66 -0.54
C GLY A 105 3.74 5.90 -1.15
N GLN A 106 4.89 6.58 -1.24
CA GLN A 106 6.17 5.99 -1.56
C GLN A 106 7.06 6.00 -0.32
N VAL A 107 7.74 4.90 -0.05
CA VAL A 107 8.68 4.78 1.07
C VAL A 107 9.99 5.44 0.68
N GLY A 108 10.25 6.65 1.19
CA GLY A 108 11.44 7.42 0.84
C GLY A 108 11.55 7.61 -0.67
N THR A 109 12.70 7.25 -1.21
CA THR A 109 12.98 7.25 -2.65
C THR A 109 13.01 5.83 -3.24
N GLN A 110 12.66 4.82 -2.44
CA GLN A 110 12.63 3.44 -2.90
C GLN A 110 11.42 3.19 -3.79
N GLU A 111 11.55 2.24 -4.70
CA GLU A 111 10.45 1.80 -5.56
C GLU A 111 9.55 0.84 -4.77
N VAL A 112 8.92 1.38 -3.73
CA VAL A 112 8.02 0.69 -2.80
C VAL A 112 6.85 1.60 -2.49
N TYR A 113 5.64 1.15 -2.82
CA TYR A 113 4.41 1.93 -2.73
C TYR A 113 3.35 1.17 -1.96
N PHE A 114 2.49 1.92 -1.28
CA PHE A 114 1.34 1.42 -0.54
C PHE A 114 0.18 2.38 -0.72
N GLY A 115 -1.02 1.88 -0.97
CA GLY A 115 -2.11 2.77 -1.29
C GLY A 115 -3.49 2.15 -1.27
N GLU A 116 -4.45 2.97 -1.66
CA GLU A 116 -5.86 2.63 -1.73
C GLU A 116 -6.51 3.22 -2.97
N TRP A 117 -7.62 2.64 -3.31
CA TRP A 117 -8.44 3.05 -4.43
C TRP A 117 -9.90 2.80 -4.11
N TRP A 118 -10.78 3.63 -4.63
CA TRP A 118 -12.21 3.35 -4.69
C TRP A 118 -12.81 3.92 -5.96
N LYS A 119 -13.89 3.31 -6.39
CA LYS A 119 -14.58 3.64 -7.63
C LYS A 119 -15.12 5.07 -7.58
N ALA A 120 -15.21 5.70 -8.76
CA ALA A 120 -15.90 6.98 -8.92
C ALA A 120 -17.33 6.91 -8.38
N GLY A 121 -17.71 7.91 -7.57
CA GLY A 121 -19.02 7.95 -6.91
C GLY A 121 -19.10 7.19 -5.59
N ASP A 122 -18.09 6.37 -5.27
CA ASP A 122 -18.01 5.65 -4.01
C ASP A 122 -17.19 6.42 -2.97
N THR A 123 -17.09 5.86 -1.78
CA THR A 123 -16.31 6.37 -0.65
C THR A 123 -15.41 5.25 -0.11
N PRO A 124 -14.48 5.55 0.81
CA PRO A 124 -13.70 4.50 1.46
C PRO A 124 -14.52 3.47 2.24
N ALA A 125 -15.78 3.77 2.55
CA ALA A 125 -16.69 2.82 3.19
C ALA A 125 -17.44 1.92 2.19
N SER A 126 -17.33 2.19 0.92
CA SER A 126 -18.00 1.42 -0.14
C SER A 126 -17.27 0.10 -0.40
N ALA A 127 -18.00 -0.87 -0.95
CA ALA A 127 -17.46 -2.19 -1.27
C ALA A 127 -16.28 -2.14 -2.27
N SER A 128 -16.20 -1.10 -3.08
CA SER A 128 -15.08 -0.92 -4.02
C SER A 128 -13.76 -0.50 -3.37
N HIS A 129 -13.77 -0.11 -2.08
CA HIS A 129 -12.54 0.28 -1.39
C HIS A 129 -11.52 -0.85 -1.41
N THR A 130 -10.40 -0.61 -2.05
CA THR A 130 -9.35 -1.59 -2.31
C THR A 130 -8.03 -1.02 -1.80
N VAL A 131 -7.27 -1.83 -1.08
CA VAL A 131 -5.92 -1.50 -0.62
C VAL A 131 -4.91 -2.37 -1.31
N TYR A 132 -3.71 -1.84 -1.51
CA TYR A 132 -2.66 -2.53 -2.24
C TYR A 132 -1.27 -2.07 -1.79
N TYR A 133 -0.28 -2.88 -2.10
CA TYR A 133 1.10 -2.43 -2.16
C TYR A 133 1.77 -2.99 -3.41
N ALA A 134 2.81 -2.31 -3.86
CA ALA A 134 3.64 -2.72 -4.99
C ALA A 134 5.07 -2.24 -4.77
N GLY A 135 6.04 -3.08 -5.05
CA GLY A 135 7.43 -2.71 -4.92
C GLY A 135 8.36 -3.51 -5.81
N ASP A 136 9.55 -2.97 -6.00
CA ASP A 136 10.64 -3.66 -6.70
C ASP A 136 11.39 -4.55 -5.71
N ASN A 137 11.32 -5.86 -5.91
CA ASN A 137 11.98 -6.84 -5.06
C ASN A 137 13.42 -7.15 -5.50
N THR A 138 13.91 -6.51 -6.57
CA THR A 138 15.26 -6.72 -7.08
C THR A 138 16.28 -6.40 -5.99
N ASN A 139 17.26 -7.29 -5.81
CA ASN A 139 18.31 -7.17 -4.78
C ASN A 139 17.78 -7.15 -3.34
N THR A 140 16.58 -7.63 -3.09
CA THR A 140 16.08 -7.78 -1.73
C THR A 140 16.82 -8.90 -1.01
N THR A 141 17.31 -8.57 0.18
CA THR A 141 17.89 -9.51 1.12
C THR A 141 17.25 -9.31 2.49
N VAL A 142 17.01 -10.39 3.21
CA VAL A 142 16.40 -10.34 4.55
C VAL A 142 17.35 -10.98 5.54
N PRO A 143 17.73 -10.28 6.61
CA PRO A 143 18.58 -10.86 7.66
C PRO A 143 17.92 -12.09 8.28
N THR A 144 18.74 -13.00 8.80
CA THR A 144 18.29 -14.22 9.47
C THR A 144 18.50 -14.17 10.99
N ALA A 145 19.04 -13.07 11.50
CA ALA A 145 19.29 -12.87 12.91
C ALA A 145 19.15 -11.39 13.27
N GLY A 146 19.00 -11.12 14.54
CA GLY A 146 18.87 -9.77 15.06
C GLY A 146 17.47 -9.19 14.95
N THR A 147 17.36 -7.95 15.36
CA THR A 147 16.10 -7.19 15.35
C THR A 147 16.31 -5.84 14.66
N ALA A 148 15.24 -5.32 14.10
CA ALA A 148 15.22 -3.95 13.56
C ALA A 148 13.86 -3.33 13.81
N THR A 149 13.82 -1.99 13.86
CA THR A 149 12.59 -1.24 13.87
C THR A 149 12.38 -0.55 12.53
N TYR A 150 11.11 -0.33 12.21
CA TYR A 150 10.67 0.38 11.02
C TYR A 150 9.76 1.52 11.45
N THR A 151 9.96 2.69 10.89
CA THR A 151 8.98 3.76 10.96
C THR A 151 7.97 3.53 9.84
N VAL A 152 6.70 3.43 10.19
CA VAL A 152 5.64 2.99 9.29
C VAL A 152 4.55 4.05 9.20
N ALA A 153 4.10 4.30 7.98
CA ALA A 153 2.93 5.12 7.68
C ALA A 153 1.82 4.23 7.12
N GLY A 154 0.57 4.55 7.47
CA GLY A 154 -0.61 3.85 6.99
C GLY A 154 -1.59 4.77 6.28
N ILE A 155 -2.25 4.25 5.26
CA ILE A 155 -3.28 4.94 4.48
C ILE A 155 -4.60 4.22 4.71
N ASN A 156 -5.58 4.98 5.23
CA ASN A 156 -6.92 4.49 5.51
C ASN A 156 -7.94 5.60 5.22
N GLY A 157 -8.37 5.70 3.97
CA GLY A 157 -9.43 6.61 3.55
C GLY A 157 -9.05 8.08 3.42
N SER A 158 -7.77 8.43 3.55
CA SER A 158 -7.32 9.82 3.49
C SER A 158 -5.91 9.91 2.92
N GLY A 159 -5.68 10.93 2.08
CA GLY A 159 -4.35 11.30 1.62
C GLY A 159 -3.65 12.32 2.50
N SER A 160 -4.36 12.90 3.49
CA SER A 160 -3.82 13.93 4.39
C SER A 160 -3.67 13.46 5.84
N ASN A 161 -4.51 12.55 6.30
CA ASN A 161 -4.49 12.00 7.66
C ASN A 161 -3.91 10.58 7.62
N LEU A 162 -2.64 10.45 7.93
CA LEU A 162 -1.97 9.16 7.96
C LEU A 162 -2.09 8.51 9.33
N LEU A 163 -2.12 7.16 9.33
CA LEU A 163 -1.75 6.39 10.51
C LEU A 163 -0.22 6.30 10.55
N SER A 164 0.36 6.21 11.72
CA SER A 164 1.80 6.02 11.87
C SER A 164 2.15 5.23 13.12
N GLY A 165 3.33 4.65 13.12
CA GLY A 165 3.85 3.90 14.26
C GLY A 165 5.18 3.24 13.94
N THR A 166 5.60 2.38 14.85
CA THR A 166 6.83 1.63 14.76
C THR A 166 6.52 0.14 14.70
N PHE A 167 7.07 -0.56 13.72
CA PHE A 167 7.06 -2.02 13.69
C PHE A 167 8.45 -2.54 14.07
N THR A 168 8.47 -3.62 14.82
CA THR A 168 9.70 -4.33 15.20
C THR A 168 9.72 -5.68 14.51
N ALA A 169 10.77 -5.92 13.73
CA ALA A 169 11.06 -7.21 13.13
C ALA A 169 12.09 -7.94 13.97
N ASN A 170 11.79 -9.17 14.33
CA ASN A 170 12.77 -10.12 14.86
C ASN A 170 13.09 -11.10 13.72
N TYR A 171 14.23 -10.93 13.10
CA TYR A 171 14.59 -11.73 11.93
C TYR A 171 14.90 -13.18 12.25
N GLY A 172 15.43 -13.45 13.46
CA GLY A 172 15.73 -14.81 13.88
C GLY A 172 14.48 -15.61 14.24
N ALA A 173 13.53 -14.98 14.90
CA ALA A 173 12.24 -15.59 15.26
C ALA A 173 11.22 -15.55 14.12
N GLY A 174 11.38 -14.67 13.13
CA GLY A 174 10.43 -14.48 12.04
C GLY A 174 9.14 -13.83 12.49
N THR A 175 9.20 -12.79 13.32
CA THR A 175 8.02 -12.07 13.81
C THR A 175 8.06 -10.60 13.45
N LEU A 176 6.90 -10.03 13.19
CA LEU A 176 6.70 -8.59 12.97
C LEU A 176 5.59 -8.11 13.89
N GLU A 177 5.91 -7.13 14.74
CA GLU A 177 4.99 -6.60 15.75
C GLU A 177 4.92 -5.08 15.68
N GLY A 178 3.80 -4.52 16.07
CA GLY A 178 3.66 -3.08 16.20
C GLY A 178 2.22 -2.61 16.04
N THR A 179 2.05 -1.30 16.26
CA THR A 179 0.74 -0.64 16.21
C THR A 179 0.87 0.67 15.44
N LEU A 180 -0.10 0.92 14.57
CA LEU A 180 -0.31 2.20 13.92
C LEU A 180 -1.45 2.94 14.61
N THR A 181 -1.31 4.25 14.77
CA THR A 181 -2.35 5.12 15.31
C THR A 181 -2.52 6.37 14.47
N GLY A 182 -3.69 6.98 14.52
CA GLY A 182 -3.96 8.22 13.83
C GLY A 182 -5.33 8.79 14.21
N THR A 183 -5.61 9.95 13.64
CA THR A 183 -6.87 10.68 13.83
C THR A 183 -7.43 11.12 12.48
N GLY A 184 -8.76 11.29 12.41
CA GLY A 184 -9.41 11.77 11.19
C GLY A 184 -9.62 10.70 10.12
N THR A 185 -9.45 9.43 10.47
CA THR A 185 -9.67 8.26 9.63
C THR A 185 -10.65 7.29 10.28
N ALA A 186 -11.20 6.33 9.52
CA ALA A 186 -12.09 5.32 10.07
C ALA A 186 -11.38 4.48 11.16
N VAL A 187 -10.13 4.11 10.91
CA VAL A 187 -9.26 3.43 11.87
C VAL A 187 -8.53 4.48 12.72
N SER A 188 -8.57 4.33 14.04
CA SER A 188 -7.75 5.11 14.97
C SER A 188 -6.54 4.34 15.50
N SER A 189 -6.62 3.01 15.54
CA SER A 189 -5.48 2.15 15.85
C SER A 189 -5.58 0.83 15.10
N LEU A 190 -4.42 0.32 14.68
CA LEU A 190 -4.28 -0.97 14.01
C LEU A 190 -3.06 -1.66 14.60
N SER A 191 -3.29 -2.83 15.22
CA SER A 191 -2.24 -3.62 15.85
C SER A 191 -2.04 -4.93 15.09
N LEU A 192 -0.79 -5.25 14.77
CA LEU A 192 -0.41 -6.54 14.24
C LEU A 192 -0.56 -7.61 15.32
N ASP A 193 -1.07 -8.77 14.95
CA ASP A 193 -1.30 -9.89 15.85
C ASP A 193 -0.82 -11.18 15.17
N GLY A 194 0.29 -11.72 15.67
CA GLY A 194 0.86 -12.95 15.14
C GLY A 194 1.34 -12.86 13.70
N VAL A 195 1.77 -11.69 13.24
CA VAL A 195 2.36 -11.54 11.92
C VAL A 195 3.75 -12.17 11.92
N ALA A 196 3.99 -13.07 10.98
CA ALA A 196 5.19 -13.89 10.94
C ALA A 196 5.72 -14.07 9.52
N PHE A 197 6.99 -14.41 9.43
CA PHE A 197 7.68 -14.76 8.19
C PHE A 197 8.71 -15.87 8.46
N ASN A 198 9.03 -16.63 7.43
CA ASN A 198 10.13 -17.59 7.51
C ASN A 198 11.46 -16.83 7.48
N PRO A 199 12.39 -17.05 8.44
CA PRO A 199 13.68 -16.36 8.45
C PRO A 199 14.39 -16.44 7.10
N GLY A 200 14.90 -15.28 6.64
CA GLY A 200 15.56 -15.16 5.34
C GLY A 200 14.62 -14.97 4.16
N THR A 201 13.31 -15.04 4.35
CA THR A 201 12.32 -14.80 3.28
C THR A 201 11.64 -13.44 3.46
N ALA A 202 11.15 -12.89 2.36
CA ALA A 202 10.59 -11.54 2.35
C ALA A 202 9.12 -11.48 2.79
N ALA A 203 8.29 -12.45 2.43
CA ALA A 203 6.85 -12.40 2.65
C ALA A 203 6.48 -12.61 4.12
N PHE A 204 5.59 -11.79 4.64
CA PHE A 204 5.00 -11.96 5.97
C PHE A 204 3.46 -11.97 5.89
N ALA A 205 2.86 -12.67 6.84
CA ALA A 205 1.41 -12.75 6.96
C ALA A 205 0.99 -13.01 8.41
N GLY A 206 -0.23 -12.64 8.73
CA GLY A 206 -0.82 -12.85 10.04
C GLY A 206 -2.14 -12.10 10.18
N LEU A 207 -2.46 -11.71 11.39
CA LEU A 207 -3.71 -11.08 11.73
C LEU A 207 -3.50 -9.63 12.20
N ALA A 208 -4.58 -8.87 12.25
CA ALA A 208 -4.60 -7.55 12.82
C ALA A 208 -5.94 -7.29 13.51
N THR A 209 -5.88 -6.44 14.53
CA THR A 209 -7.05 -5.87 15.19
C THR A 209 -7.02 -4.37 14.99
N ALA A 210 -8.14 -3.79 14.59
CA ALA A 210 -8.29 -2.36 14.49
C ALA A 210 -9.40 -1.85 15.40
N ASN A 211 -9.26 -0.62 15.86
CA ASN A 211 -10.28 0.15 16.53
C ASN A 211 -10.51 1.45 15.79
N GLY A 212 -11.73 1.92 15.77
CA GLY A 212 -12.07 3.13 15.05
C GLY A 212 -13.54 3.50 15.19
N THR A 213 -14.07 4.21 14.19
CA THR A 213 -15.42 4.78 14.19
C THR A 213 -16.53 3.73 14.30
N ALA A 214 -16.30 2.50 13.82
CA ALA A 214 -17.26 1.38 13.90
C ALA A 214 -16.93 0.39 15.03
N GLY A 215 -16.09 0.77 16.00
CA GLY A 215 -15.66 -0.08 17.10
C GLY A 215 -14.50 -0.99 16.74
N ILE A 216 -14.32 -2.05 17.51
CA ILE A 216 -13.22 -3.01 17.36
C ILE A 216 -13.58 -4.04 16.28
N ASP A 217 -12.66 -4.26 15.36
CA ASP A 217 -12.71 -5.32 14.37
C ASP A 217 -11.42 -6.14 14.47
N ASN A 218 -11.54 -7.42 14.80
CA ASN A 218 -10.42 -8.35 14.94
C ASN A 218 -10.34 -9.35 13.75
N SER A 219 -11.08 -9.10 12.68
CA SER A 219 -11.08 -9.96 11.48
C SER A 219 -9.89 -9.70 10.56
N GLY A 220 -9.03 -8.73 10.88
CA GLY A 220 -7.98 -8.27 10.00
C GLY A 220 -7.01 -9.37 9.60
N VAL A 221 -6.73 -9.44 8.29
CA VAL A 221 -5.72 -10.31 7.69
C VAL A 221 -4.63 -9.43 7.10
N VAL A 222 -3.39 -9.67 7.53
CA VAL A 222 -2.21 -8.92 7.09
C VAL A 222 -1.43 -9.74 6.08
N GLN A 223 -1.03 -9.10 4.99
CA GLN A 223 -0.12 -9.64 3.99
C GLN A 223 0.84 -8.53 3.57
N GLY A 224 2.09 -8.86 3.50
CA GLY A 224 3.10 -7.89 3.09
C GLY A 224 4.45 -8.53 2.84
N GLN A 225 5.45 -7.71 2.66
CA GLN A 225 6.81 -8.18 2.46
C GLN A 225 7.85 -7.11 2.73
N PHE A 226 9.07 -7.57 2.97
CA PHE A 226 10.26 -6.74 3.01
C PHE A 226 10.78 -6.50 1.59
N PHE A 227 11.41 -5.34 1.40
CA PHE A 227 12.04 -4.91 0.16
C PHE A 227 13.42 -4.33 0.45
N GLY A 228 14.28 -4.43 -0.55
CA GLY A 228 15.59 -3.80 -0.55
C GLY A 228 16.66 -4.60 0.19
N ALA A 229 17.90 -4.14 0.06
CA ALA A 229 19.05 -4.75 0.72
C ALA A 229 18.90 -4.68 2.25
N ASN A 230 19.11 -5.80 2.92
CA ASN A 230 18.93 -5.94 4.37
C ASN A 230 17.52 -5.54 4.85
N ALA A 231 16.52 -5.79 4.01
CA ALA A 231 15.13 -5.45 4.31
C ALA A 231 14.96 -3.97 4.69
N SER A 232 15.48 -3.08 3.87
CA SER A 232 15.52 -1.64 4.12
C SER A 232 14.14 -0.98 4.13
N ALA A 233 13.15 -1.64 3.53
CA ALA A 233 11.75 -1.21 3.53
C ALA A 233 10.81 -2.38 3.73
N LEU A 234 9.57 -2.07 4.06
CA LEU A 234 8.46 -3.02 4.02
C LEU A 234 7.21 -2.35 3.48
N ALA A 235 6.29 -3.15 2.98
CA ALA A 235 4.94 -2.70 2.63
C ALA A 235 3.96 -3.85 2.83
N GLY A 236 2.70 -3.50 3.05
CA GLY A 236 1.67 -4.49 3.24
C GLY A 236 0.27 -3.90 3.25
N ILE A 237 -0.70 -4.78 3.41
CA ILE A 237 -2.10 -4.44 3.59
C ILE A 237 -2.68 -5.18 4.79
N ALA A 238 -3.67 -4.56 5.41
CA ALA A 238 -4.54 -5.19 6.40
C ALA A 238 -5.97 -5.09 5.88
N GLN A 239 -6.60 -6.23 5.71
CA GLN A 239 -7.93 -6.37 5.13
C GLN A 239 -8.90 -6.85 6.20
N PHE A 240 -10.04 -6.16 6.34
CA PHE A 240 -11.04 -6.40 7.37
C PHE A 240 -12.40 -6.72 6.75
N ASP A 241 -13.30 -7.33 7.53
CA ASP A 241 -14.70 -7.50 7.14
C ASP A 241 -15.37 -6.15 6.90
N ASN A 242 -15.09 -5.17 7.77
CA ASN A 242 -15.47 -3.78 7.52
C ASN A 242 -14.47 -3.15 6.55
N VAL A 243 -14.87 -2.96 5.29
CA VAL A 243 -13.98 -2.44 4.24
C VAL A 243 -13.48 -1.02 4.52
N SER A 244 -14.19 -0.23 5.34
CA SER A 244 -13.70 1.09 5.74
C SER A 244 -12.45 1.01 6.61
N TYR A 245 -12.15 -0.15 7.20
CA TYR A 245 -10.96 -0.39 8.00
C TYR A 245 -9.77 -0.91 7.17
N ASN A 246 -9.98 -1.26 5.90
CA ASN A 246 -8.88 -1.68 5.03
C ASN A 246 -7.80 -0.61 4.99
N THR A 247 -6.58 -1.02 5.26
CA THR A 247 -5.42 -0.14 5.41
C THR A 247 -4.24 -0.68 4.62
N ALA A 248 -3.56 0.21 3.91
CA ALA A 248 -2.25 -0.07 3.32
C ALA A 248 -1.18 0.59 4.17
N PHE A 249 -0.01 -0.02 4.28
CA PHE A 249 1.10 0.54 5.05
C PHE A 249 2.42 0.34 4.34
N GLY A 250 3.35 1.25 4.63
CA GLY A 250 4.72 1.17 4.17
C GLY A 250 5.67 1.70 5.22
N GLY A 251 6.85 1.13 5.29
CA GLY A 251 7.81 1.48 6.32
C GLY A 251 9.24 1.49 5.84
N ALA A 252 10.06 2.31 6.51
CA ALA A 252 11.50 2.39 6.30
C ALA A 252 12.23 1.97 7.57
N LYS A 253 13.27 1.16 7.38
CA LYS A 253 14.12 0.66 8.47
C LYS A 253 14.86 1.80 9.14
N ASN A 254 14.82 1.82 10.45
CA ASN A 254 15.57 2.79 11.26
C ASN A 254 17.04 2.44 11.39
#